data_05bd0b34cbc3fd67e4a8104c4613afd8
#
_entry.id   05bd0b34cbc3fd67e4a8104c4613afd8
#
_cell.length_a   1.000
_cell.length_b   1.000
_cell.length_c   1.000
_cell.angle_alpha   90.00
_cell.angle_beta   90.00
_cell.angle_gamma   90.00
#
_symmetry.space_group_name_H-M   'P 1'
#
loop_
_entity.id
_entity.type
_entity.pdbx_description
1 polymer ?
#
loop_
_entity_poly.entity_id
_entity_poly.type
_entity_poly.pdbx_seq_one_letter_code
_entity_poly.pdbx_strand_id
1 'polypeptide(L)'
;MDETCCCSGKTTQRTEDERKALMNRLRRIEGQVRGLQNMLEKDAYCTDVLVQSAAVSAAMGAFERELLAAHVRGCVARDLRAGRDEVVDELVQTMQKLMR
;
A
#
# COMPACT_ATOMS: atom_id res chain seq x y z
N MET A 1 -8.92 -20.61 11.19
CA MET A 1 -8.36 -20.33 10.92
C MET A 1 -7.68 -19.92 10.66
N ASP A 2 -7.79 -19.74 10.33
CA ASP A 2 -7.12 -19.39 9.95
C ASP A 2 -6.37 -18.92 9.86
N GLU A 3 -6.26 -18.93 10.39
CA GLU A 3 -5.28 -18.58 10.25
C GLU A 3 -4.86 -18.49 9.05
N THR A 4 -5.49 -18.68 8.29
CA THR A 4 -5.02 -18.45 7.05
C THR A 4 -4.67 -17.06 6.97
N CYS A 5 -3.62 -16.78 6.41
CA CYS A 5 -3.28 -15.43 6.23
C CYS A 5 -2.98 -15.26 4.76
N CYS A 6 -2.45 -14.11 4.39
CA CYS A 6 -2.23 -13.78 3.01
C CYS A 6 -1.36 -14.79 2.29
N CYS A 7 -0.45 -15.44 2.99
CA CYS A 7 0.45 -16.35 2.34
C CYS A 7 -0.22 -17.64 1.95
N SER A 8 -1.07 -18.12 2.83
CA SER A 8 -1.69 -19.43 2.67
C SER A 8 -2.80 -19.39 1.64
N GLY A 9 -3.72 -18.47 1.74
CA GLY A 9 -4.86 -18.39 0.85
C GLY A 9 -4.76 -17.32 -0.23
N LYS A 10 -3.63 -16.63 -0.29
CA LYS A 10 -3.44 -15.51 -1.20
C LYS A 10 -4.43 -14.39 -0.95
N THR A 11 -5.01 -14.35 0.22
CA THR A 11 -5.83 -13.25 0.68
C THR A 11 -5.31 -12.81 2.03
N THR A 12 -5.61 -11.58 2.38
CA THR A 12 -5.18 -11.03 3.66
C THR A 12 -6.39 -10.77 4.53
N GLN A 13 -6.31 -11.27 5.75
CA GLN A 13 -7.32 -10.99 6.75
C GLN A 13 -6.95 -9.70 7.44
N ARG A 14 -7.87 -8.74 7.46
CA ARG A 14 -7.63 -7.52 8.22
C ARG A 14 -8.91 -7.12 8.91
N THR A 15 -8.75 -6.36 9.99
CA THR A 15 -9.91 -5.86 10.70
C THR A 15 -10.63 -4.83 9.85
N GLU A 16 -11.86 -4.57 10.22
CA GLU A 16 -12.65 -3.55 9.53
C GLU A 16 -12.02 -2.18 9.67
N ASP A 17 -11.44 -1.90 10.83
CA ASP A 17 -10.79 -0.62 11.07
C ASP A 17 -9.55 -0.46 10.17
N GLU A 18 -8.77 -1.52 10.03
CA GLU A 18 -7.60 -1.49 9.15
C GLU A 18 -7.99 -1.26 7.71
N ARG A 19 -9.02 -1.97 7.26
CA ARG A 19 -9.49 -1.81 5.88
C ARG A 19 -9.97 -0.39 5.65
N LYS A 20 -10.74 0.14 6.60
CA LYS A 20 -11.28 1.49 6.46
C LYS A 20 -10.17 2.54 6.38
N ALA A 21 -9.15 2.40 7.23
CA ALA A 21 -8.03 3.34 7.23
C ALA A 21 -7.29 3.32 5.90
N LEU A 22 -7.03 2.13 5.38
CA LEU A 22 -6.34 1.99 4.10
C LEU A 22 -7.18 2.51 2.94
N MET A 23 -8.49 2.20 2.97
CA MET A 23 -9.39 2.70 1.94
C MET A 23 -9.49 4.21 1.94
N ASN A 24 -9.51 4.82 3.12
CA ASN A 24 -9.58 6.26 3.21
C ASN A 24 -8.34 6.92 2.61
N ARG A 25 -7.17 6.31 2.82
CA ARG A 25 -5.95 6.80 2.18
C ARG A 25 -6.06 6.73 0.66
N LEU A 26 -6.56 5.61 0.15
CA LEU A 26 -6.70 5.44 -1.30
C LEU A 26 -7.72 6.40 -1.88
N ARG A 27 -8.82 6.63 -1.18
CA ARG A 27 -9.82 7.59 -1.66
C ARG A 27 -9.27 8.99 -1.74
N ARG A 28 -8.42 9.35 -0.80
CA ARG A 28 -7.79 10.66 -0.84
C ARG A 28 -6.84 10.76 -2.02
N ILE A 29 -6.07 9.70 -2.27
CA ILE A 29 -5.17 9.64 -3.42
C ILE A 29 -5.96 9.71 -4.71
N GLU A 30 -7.08 9.01 -4.77
CA GLU A 30 -7.95 9.04 -5.93
C GLU A 30 -8.40 10.47 -6.25
N GLY A 31 -8.78 11.21 -5.21
CA GLY A 31 -9.15 12.61 -5.39
C GLY A 31 -8.00 13.45 -5.90
N GLN A 32 -6.79 13.18 -5.41
CA GLN A 32 -5.60 13.89 -5.86
C GLN A 32 -5.30 13.60 -7.33
N VAL A 33 -5.49 12.36 -7.75
CA VAL A 33 -5.30 12.00 -9.16
C VAL A 33 -6.32 12.73 -10.04
N ARG A 34 -7.56 12.81 -9.59
CA ARG A 34 -8.56 13.59 -10.32
C ARG A 34 -8.17 15.05 -10.42
N GLY A 35 -7.55 15.58 -9.37
CA GLY A 35 -7.04 16.93 -9.40
C GLY A 35 -5.99 17.11 -10.47
N LEU A 36 -5.10 16.13 -10.62
CA LEU A 36 -4.11 16.16 -11.68
C LEU A 36 -4.76 16.17 -13.06
N GLN A 37 -5.76 15.32 -13.26
CA GLN A 37 -6.48 15.27 -14.52
C GLN A 37 -7.10 16.62 -14.85
N ASN A 38 -7.69 17.25 -13.85
CA ASN A 38 -8.29 18.56 -14.02
C ASN A 38 -7.23 19.61 -14.38
N MET A 39 -6.05 19.54 -13.77
CA MET A 39 -4.97 20.45 -14.08
C MET A 39 -4.53 20.31 -15.54
N LEU A 40 -4.42 19.09 -16.02
CA LEU A 40 -4.08 18.87 -17.43
C LEU A 40 -5.15 19.39 -18.36
N GLU A 41 -6.41 19.19 -17.99
CA GLU A 41 -7.54 19.69 -18.79
C GLU A 41 -7.50 21.19 -18.95
N LYS A 42 -7.06 21.88 -17.92
CA LYS A 42 -7.02 23.34 -17.90
C LYS A 42 -5.67 23.91 -18.32
N ASP A 43 -4.79 23.06 -18.80
CA ASP A 43 -3.45 23.45 -19.23
C ASP A 43 -2.68 24.20 -18.13
N ALA A 44 -2.76 23.67 -16.92
CA ALA A 44 -2.01 24.24 -15.79
C ALA A 44 -0.53 24.21 -16.08
N TYR A 45 0.20 25.08 -15.42
CA TYR A 45 1.64 25.20 -15.61
C TYR A 45 2.35 23.90 -15.27
N CYS A 46 3.28 23.48 -16.12
CA CYS A 46 3.96 22.19 -15.98
C CYS A 46 4.54 21.96 -14.60
N THR A 47 5.23 22.96 -14.06
CA THR A 47 5.87 22.81 -12.76
C THR A 47 4.84 22.53 -11.67
N ASP A 48 3.67 23.19 -11.74
CA ASP A 48 2.62 22.97 -10.76
C ASP A 48 2.07 21.55 -10.84
N VAL A 49 1.93 21.04 -12.06
CA VAL A 49 1.48 19.67 -12.26
C VAL A 49 2.49 18.68 -11.65
N LEU A 50 3.78 18.94 -11.88
CA LEU A 50 4.82 18.07 -11.35
C LEU A 50 4.87 18.11 -9.83
N VAL A 51 4.70 19.27 -9.22
CA VAL A 51 4.67 19.37 -7.76
C VAL A 51 3.50 18.59 -7.21
N GLN A 52 2.34 18.69 -7.84
CA GLN A 52 1.17 17.95 -7.40
C GLN A 52 1.37 16.45 -7.59
N SER A 53 2.02 16.06 -8.67
CA SER A 53 2.35 14.66 -8.92
C SER A 53 3.27 14.11 -7.84
N ALA A 54 4.24 14.91 -7.40
CA ALA A 54 5.13 14.48 -6.31
C ALA A 54 4.34 14.24 -5.02
N ALA A 55 3.35 15.08 -4.77
CA ALA A 55 2.50 14.89 -3.58
C ALA A 55 1.72 13.57 -3.66
N VAL A 56 1.22 13.23 -4.84
CA VAL A 56 0.52 11.96 -5.05
C VAL A 56 1.47 10.79 -4.80
N SER A 57 2.70 10.88 -5.33
CA SER A 57 3.70 9.85 -5.10
C SER A 57 4.00 9.66 -3.62
N ALA A 58 4.13 10.77 -2.89
CA ALA A 58 4.41 10.70 -1.46
C ALA A 58 3.25 10.04 -0.71
N ALA A 59 2.02 10.37 -1.09
CA ALA A 59 0.85 9.78 -0.46
C ALA A 59 0.76 8.28 -0.75
N MET A 60 1.10 7.88 -1.97
CA MET A 60 1.12 6.46 -2.32
C MET A 60 2.19 5.73 -1.52
N GLY A 61 3.36 6.34 -1.33
CA GLY A 61 4.41 5.76 -0.51
C GLY A 61 3.97 5.58 0.93
N ALA A 62 3.23 6.55 1.48
CA ALA A 62 2.71 6.42 2.84
C ALA A 62 1.71 5.27 2.94
N PHE A 63 0.85 5.11 1.94
CA PHE A 63 -0.08 3.99 1.89
C PHE A 63 0.68 2.66 1.89
N GLU A 64 1.73 2.57 1.06
CA GLU A 64 2.52 1.35 0.95
C GLU A 64 3.21 1.00 2.26
N ARG A 65 3.74 2.01 2.96
CA ARG A 65 4.39 1.77 4.23
C ARG A 65 3.41 1.27 5.30
N GLU A 66 2.21 1.85 5.32
CA GLU A 66 1.19 1.40 6.27
C GLU A 66 0.78 -0.04 6.00
N LEU A 67 0.57 -0.36 4.72
CA LEU A 67 0.19 -1.70 4.33
C LEU A 67 1.28 -2.70 4.67
N LEU A 68 2.53 -2.35 4.35
CA LEU A 68 3.67 -3.22 4.63
C LEU A 68 3.82 -3.45 6.14
N ALA A 69 3.71 -2.39 6.93
CA ALA A 69 3.84 -2.52 8.38
C ALA A 69 2.78 -3.46 8.95
N ALA A 70 1.54 -3.32 8.49
CA ALA A 70 0.47 -4.19 8.93
C ALA A 70 0.73 -5.64 8.51
N HIS A 71 1.24 -5.84 7.30
CA HIS A 71 1.56 -7.17 6.80
C HIS A 71 2.65 -7.84 7.65
N VAL A 72 3.70 -7.08 7.97
CA VAL A 72 4.80 -7.63 8.78
C VAL A 72 4.31 -7.97 10.18
N ARG A 73 3.58 -7.06 10.82
CA ARG A 73 3.13 -7.29 12.19
C ARG A 73 2.09 -8.40 12.29
N GLY A 74 1.29 -8.57 11.25
CA GLY A 74 0.23 -9.58 11.26
C GLY A 74 0.63 -10.86 10.56
N CYS A 75 0.57 -10.86 9.24
CA CYS A 75 0.74 -12.07 8.44
C CYS A 75 2.12 -12.68 8.58
N VAL A 76 3.17 -11.86 8.44
CA VAL A 76 4.53 -12.38 8.46
C VAL A 76 4.85 -12.97 9.83
N ALA A 77 4.52 -12.24 10.89
CA ALA A 77 4.79 -12.72 12.24
C ALA A 77 4.04 -14.01 12.53
N ARG A 78 2.78 -14.09 12.11
CA ARG A 78 1.98 -15.28 12.33
C ARG A 78 2.54 -16.48 11.58
N ASP A 79 2.93 -16.28 10.33
CA ASP A 79 3.46 -17.38 9.53
C ASP A 79 4.80 -17.87 10.07
N LEU A 80 5.63 -16.96 10.57
CA LEU A 80 6.90 -17.37 11.17
C LEU A 80 6.69 -18.19 12.43
N ARG A 81 5.71 -17.80 13.26
CA ARG A 81 5.40 -18.57 14.45
C ARG A 81 4.87 -19.96 14.11
N ALA A 82 4.25 -20.09 12.95
CA ALA A 82 3.73 -21.37 12.48
C ALA A 82 4.78 -22.19 11.72
N GLY A 83 5.99 -21.69 11.60
CA GLY A 83 7.07 -22.42 10.94
C GLY A 83 7.11 -22.26 9.43
N ARG A 84 6.36 -21.33 8.87
CA ARG A 84 6.35 -21.13 7.42
C ARG A 84 7.40 -20.08 7.05
N ASP A 85 8.62 -20.51 6.98
CA ASP A 85 9.77 -19.61 6.79
C ASP A 85 9.84 -19.00 5.39
N GLU A 86 9.17 -19.61 4.43
CA GLU A 86 9.18 -19.08 3.08
C GLU A 86 8.55 -17.69 2.98
N VAL A 87 7.81 -17.28 3.99
CA VAL A 87 7.24 -15.94 4.01
C VAL A 87 8.34 -14.86 4.04
N VAL A 88 9.51 -15.20 4.56
CA VAL A 88 10.63 -14.26 4.62
C VAL A 88 11.11 -13.93 3.21
N ASP A 89 11.26 -14.95 2.37
CA ASP A 89 11.70 -14.74 0.99
C ASP A 89 10.66 -13.92 0.22
N GLU A 90 9.41 -14.23 0.42
CA GLU A 90 8.33 -13.48 -0.22
C GLU A 90 8.38 -12.01 0.19
N LEU A 91 8.59 -11.75 1.47
CA LEU A 91 8.68 -10.39 1.97
C LEU A 91 9.85 -9.64 1.34
N VAL A 92 11.01 -10.29 1.27
CA VAL A 92 12.20 -9.68 0.67
C VAL A 92 11.93 -9.31 -0.79
N GLN A 93 11.32 -10.22 -1.55
CA GLN A 93 10.98 -9.95 -2.94
C GLN A 93 10.02 -8.77 -3.07
N THR A 94 9.03 -8.70 -2.20
CA THR A 94 8.07 -7.61 -2.21
C THR A 94 8.77 -6.28 -1.92
N MET A 95 9.65 -6.27 -0.92
CA MET A 95 10.37 -5.05 -0.57
C MET A 95 11.25 -4.57 -1.71
N GLN A 96 11.87 -5.50 -2.44
CA GLN A 96 12.69 -5.13 -3.58
C GLN A 96 11.87 -4.44 -4.67
N LYS A 97 10.65 -4.89 -4.88
CA LYS A 97 9.77 -4.24 -5.85
C LYS A 97 9.39 -2.83 -5.42
N LEU A 98 9.26 -2.61 -4.12
CA LEU A 98 8.90 -1.30 -3.59
C LEU A 98 10.06 -0.31 -3.61
N MET A 99 11.26 -0.81 -3.60
CA MET A 99 12.47 0.02 -3.45
C MET A 99 13.18 0.30 -4.76
N ARG A 100 12.50 0.26 -5.87
CA ARG A 100 13.10 0.51 -7.18
C ARG A 100 13.77 1.84 -7.31
#